data_8d232e857e3f89cf345c05d2f0ab4010
#
_entry.id   8d232e857e3f89cf345c05d2f0ab4010
#
_cell.length_a   1.000
_cell.length_b   1.000
_cell.length_c   1.000
_cell.angle_alpha   90.00
_cell.angle_beta   90.00
_cell.angle_gamma   90.00
#
_symmetry.space_group_name_H-M   'P 1'
#
loop_
_entity.id
_entity.type
_entity.pdbx_description
1 polymer ?
#
loop_
_entity_poly.entity_id
_entity_poly.type
_entity_poly.pdbx_seq_one_letter_code
_entity_poly.pdbx_strand_id
1 'polypeptide(L)'
;MKKLFAILAVMGVLTLGSVQPVMAQDAAPAQTEQTTEAAVVEEGGGLHKELKTKFIEGDASFMSLVAIALVLGLAFCIERIIYLSLAETNTKKLMANIEAALEKGDVEAAKTVCRNTRGPVASICYQGLMRIDEGIDVVERSVVSYGGVQAGYLEKGCSWITLFIAMAPSLGFLGTVIGMVMAFDKIQAAGDISPTVVAGGMKVALITTIFGLVVALILQVFYNYILSKIEALTSDMEDSSISLLDMIMKYNLKYKK
;
A
#
# COMPACT_ATOMS: atom_id res chain seq x y z
N MET A 1 -0.37 9.52 -11.08
CA MET A 1 0.74 10.14 -10.35
C MET A 1 0.39 11.50 -9.75
N LYS A 2 -0.09 12.51 -10.52
CA LYS A 2 -0.46 13.85 -9.96
C LYS A 2 -1.54 13.81 -8.87
N LYS A 3 -2.53 12.90 -8.94
CA LYS A 3 -3.59 12.75 -7.93
C LYS A 3 -3.11 12.08 -6.63
N LEU A 4 -2.10 11.21 -6.70
CA LEU A 4 -1.49 10.57 -5.52
C LEU A 4 -0.68 11.57 -4.70
N PHE A 5 0.08 12.45 -5.37
CA PHE A 5 0.79 13.55 -4.72
C PHE A 5 -0.15 14.56 -4.05
N ALA A 6 -1.31 14.81 -4.64
CA ALA A 6 -2.33 15.68 -4.05
C ALA A 6 -2.93 15.08 -2.77
N ILE A 7 -3.19 13.78 -2.72
CA ILE A 7 -3.70 13.07 -1.53
C ILE A 7 -2.64 13.06 -0.41
N LEU A 8 -1.38 12.84 -0.75
CA LEU A 8 -0.26 12.90 0.21
C LEU A 8 -0.06 14.32 0.78
N ALA A 9 -0.23 15.35 -0.04
CA ALA A 9 -0.16 16.75 0.39
C ALA A 9 -1.34 17.13 1.31
N VAL A 10 -2.56 16.64 1.05
CA VAL A 10 -3.75 16.87 1.87
C VAL A 10 -3.63 16.15 3.22
N MET A 11 -3.10 14.93 3.28
CA MET A 11 -2.83 14.25 4.55
C MET A 11 -1.74 14.93 5.39
N GLY A 12 -0.73 15.53 4.76
CA GLY A 12 0.30 16.31 5.46
C GLY A 12 -0.21 17.60 6.10
N VAL A 13 -1.25 18.21 5.55
CA VAL A 13 -1.88 19.44 6.07
C VAL A 13 -2.85 19.15 7.22
N LEU A 14 -3.51 17.99 7.23
CA LEU A 14 -4.47 17.61 8.28
C LEU A 14 -3.81 17.25 9.63
N THR A 15 -2.50 16.96 9.65
CA THR A 15 -1.78 16.66 10.89
C THR A 15 -1.21 17.88 11.60
N LEU A 16 -1.32 19.09 11.00
CA LEU A 16 -0.76 20.34 11.54
C LEU A 16 -1.80 21.33 12.08
N GLY A 17 -3.08 20.98 12.11
CA GLY A 17 -4.15 21.90 12.50
C GLY A 17 -4.94 21.44 13.71
N SER A 18 -4.79 22.19 14.81
CA SER A 18 -5.66 22.31 16.00
C SER A 18 -5.30 21.49 17.24
N VAL A 19 -4.28 21.93 17.95
CA VAL A 19 -4.28 21.85 19.41
C VAL A 19 -4.80 23.18 19.94
N GLN A 20 -6.08 23.24 20.32
CA GLN A 20 -6.63 24.35 21.08
C GLN A 20 -6.26 24.20 22.57
N PRO A 21 -5.80 25.24 23.26
CA PRO A 21 -5.52 25.17 24.69
C PRO A 21 -6.83 25.16 25.48
N VAL A 22 -7.05 24.12 26.28
CA VAL A 22 -8.08 24.09 27.30
C VAL A 22 -7.66 25.06 28.42
N MET A 23 -8.43 26.12 28.64
CA MET A 23 -8.34 27.01 29.77
C MET A 23 -8.73 26.25 31.05
N ALA A 24 -7.84 26.10 31.98
CA ALA A 24 -8.16 25.78 33.35
C ALA A 24 -7.87 27.02 34.24
N GLN A 25 -8.86 27.34 35.05
CA GLN A 25 -9.02 28.52 35.85
C GLN A 25 -8.36 28.39 37.24
N ASP A 26 -7.68 29.43 37.65
CA ASP A 26 -7.34 29.90 38.99
C ASP A 26 -6.81 28.99 40.12
N ALA A 27 -5.57 29.23 40.47
CA ALA A 27 -5.14 29.57 41.86
C ALA A 27 -3.73 30.16 41.85
N ALA A 28 -3.58 31.39 42.37
CA ALA A 28 -2.35 32.14 42.54
C ALA A 28 -1.77 31.94 43.98
N PRO A 29 -0.61 32.58 44.36
CA PRO A 29 0.69 32.62 43.71
C PRO A 29 1.83 32.18 44.66
N ALA A 30 2.95 31.73 44.13
CA ALA A 30 4.24 31.83 44.85
C ALA A 30 5.35 32.13 43.82
N GLN A 31 5.99 33.24 44.03
CA GLN A 31 7.12 33.77 43.31
C GLN A 31 8.33 32.83 43.41
N THR A 32 8.96 32.53 42.30
CA THR A 32 10.40 32.33 42.24
C THR A 32 10.86 32.69 40.83
N GLU A 33 11.68 33.71 40.73
CA GLU A 33 12.42 34.11 39.55
C GLU A 33 13.28 32.96 39.06
N GLN A 34 13.10 32.56 37.82
CA GLN A 34 14.15 31.91 37.07
C GLN A 34 14.05 32.30 35.60
N THR A 35 14.98 33.13 35.23
CA THR A 35 15.70 33.28 33.97
C THR A 35 15.00 32.69 32.77
N THR A 36 14.39 33.57 31.99
CA THR A 36 13.97 33.36 30.63
C THR A 36 15.22 33.18 29.76
N GLU A 37 15.70 31.96 29.64
CA GLU A 37 16.57 31.61 28.53
C GLU A 37 15.65 31.50 27.32
N ALA A 38 15.69 32.51 26.47
CA ALA A 38 15.07 32.52 25.17
C ALA A 38 15.57 31.31 24.40
N ALA A 39 14.68 30.35 24.22
CA ALA A 39 14.88 29.30 23.22
C ALA A 39 15.00 30.01 21.86
N VAL A 40 16.21 30.22 21.43
CA VAL A 40 16.54 30.57 20.06
C VAL A 40 15.94 29.48 19.17
N VAL A 41 14.85 29.81 18.51
CA VAL A 41 14.32 29.01 17.40
C VAL A 41 15.39 29.05 16.32
N GLU A 42 16.27 28.07 16.29
CA GLU A 42 17.10 27.78 15.12
C GLU A 42 16.17 27.30 14.02
N GLU A 43 15.62 28.22 13.25
CA GLU A 43 15.10 27.95 11.92
C GLU A 43 16.25 27.40 11.09
N GLY A 44 16.23 26.09 10.81
CA GLY A 44 17.16 25.49 9.86
C GLY A 44 17.65 24.08 10.14
N GLY A 45 17.24 23.45 11.24
CA GLY A 45 17.51 22.02 11.46
C GLY A 45 16.46 21.18 10.79
N GLY A 46 16.60 20.87 9.48
CA GLY A 46 15.59 20.22 8.71
C GLY A 46 15.04 18.96 9.38
N LEU A 47 13.78 18.64 9.08
CA LEU A 47 12.98 17.46 9.49
C LEU A 47 13.83 16.17 9.55
N HIS A 48 14.87 16.10 8.72
CA HIS A 48 15.84 15.01 8.68
C HIS A 48 16.74 14.94 9.94
N LYS A 49 17.12 16.09 10.52
CA LYS A 49 17.96 16.14 11.73
C LYS A 49 17.15 15.74 12.96
N GLU A 50 15.92 16.20 13.04
CA GLU A 50 14.99 15.79 14.11
C GLU A 50 14.64 14.31 14.03
N LEU A 51 14.35 13.80 12.83
CA LEU A 51 14.07 12.39 12.60
C LEU A 51 15.26 11.51 13.01
N LYS A 52 16.48 11.90 12.64
CA LYS A 52 17.70 11.21 13.04
C LYS A 52 17.91 11.23 14.57
N THR A 53 17.65 12.36 15.22
CA THR A 53 17.77 12.47 16.67
C THR A 53 16.76 11.56 17.37
N LYS A 54 15.50 11.58 16.92
CA LYS A 54 14.45 10.69 17.45
C LYS A 54 14.74 9.21 17.17
N PHE A 55 15.32 8.90 16.03
CA PHE A 55 15.74 7.53 15.71
C PHE A 55 16.81 7.01 16.67
N ILE A 56 17.79 7.86 17.04
CA ILE A 56 18.84 7.49 17.99
C ILE A 56 18.28 7.45 19.43
N GLU A 57 17.39 8.35 19.79
CA GLU A 57 16.71 8.38 21.09
C GLU A 57 15.82 7.17 21.35
N GLY A 58 15.27 6.53 20.29
CA GLY A 58 14.37 5.38 20.36
C GLY A 58 15.06 4.01 20.43
N ASP A 59 16.35 3.93 20.77
CA ASP A 59 17.23 2.76 20.65
C ASP A 59 17.47 2.38 19.18
N ALA A 60 18.66 2.72 18.68
CA ALA A 60 19.03 2.53 17.27
C ALA A 60 18.95 1.08 16.78
N SER A 61 19.22 0.10 17.65
CA SER A 61 19.16 -1.32 17.29
C SER A 61 17.73 -1.78 17.05
N PHE A 62 16.80 -1.34 17.88
CA PHE A 62 15.38 -1.68 17.74
C PHE A 62 14.71 -0.91 16.61
N MET A 63 15.01 0.37 16.49
CA MET A 63 14.52 1.21 15.41
C MET A 63 14.99 0.75 14.02
N SER A 64 16.15 0.09 13.93
CA SER A 64 16.63 -0.49 12.67
C SER A 64 15.71 -1.59 12.15
N LEU A 65 15.10 -2.41 13.03
CA LEU A 65 14.13 -3.44 12.63
C LEU A 65 12.88 -2.82 12.01
N VAL A 66 12.37 -1.74 12.60
CA VAL A 66 11.21 -0.99 12.07
C VAL A 66 11.56 -0.34 10.73
N ALA A 67 12.77 0.20 10.60
CA ALA A 67 13.25 0.77 9.34
C ALA A 67 13.38 -0.29 8.24
N ILE A 68 13.90 -1.48 8.56
CA ILE A 68 13.97 -2.62 7.63
C ILE A 68 12.57 -3.02 7.17
N ALA A 69 11.61 -3.10 8.09
CA ALA A 69 10.22 -3.40 7.75
C ALA A 69 9.63 -2.37 6.79
N LEU A 70 9.92 -1.07 6.98
CA LEU A 70 9.52 -0.02 6.04
C LEU A 70 10.14 -0.19 4.66
N VAL A 71 11.46 -0.40 4.60
CA VAL A 71 12.19 -0.53 3.32
C VAL A 71 11.68 -1.75 2.53
N LEU A 72 11.56 -2.90 3.19
CA LEU A 72 11.05 -4.11 2.55
C LEU A 72 9.59 -3.96 2.14
N GLY A 73 8.73 -3.41 3.00
CA GLY A 73 7.32 -3.13 2.68
C GLY A 73 7.18 -2.20 1.48
N LEU A 74 7.95 -1.11 1.43
CA LEU A 74 7.96 -0.19 0.27
C LEU A 74 8.50 -0.85 -1.00
N ALA A 75 9.51 -1.71 -0.90
CA ALA A 75 10.05 -2.43 -2.05
C ALA A 75 8.97 -3.32 -2.70
N PHE A 76 8.19 -4.06 -1.89
CA PHE A 76 7.06 -4.84 -2.38
C PHE A 76 5.95 -3.95 -2.95
N CYS A 77 5.64 -2.82 -2.32
CA CYS A 77 4.65 -1.88 -2.84
C CYS A 77 5.05 -1.33 -4.21
N ILE A 78 6.29 -0.90 -4.36
CA ILE A 78 6.80 -0.34 -5.63
C ILE A 78 6.79 -1.42 -6.72
N GLU A 79 7.26 -2.62 -6.41
CA GLU A 79 7.24 -3.75 -7.34
C GLU A 79 5.80 -4.02 -7.84
N ARG A 80 4.82 -4.06 -6.93
CA ARG A 80 3.42 -4.30 -7.28
C ARG A 80 2.82 -3.17 -8.11
N ILE A 81 3.08 -1.91 -7.76
CA ILE A 81 2.61 -0.75 -8.52
C ILE A 81 3.15 -0.78 -9.95
N ILE A 82 4.43 -1.09 -10.13
CA ILE A 82 5.04 -1.20 -11.46
C ILE A 82 4.39 -2.34 -12.24
N TYR A 83 4.25 -3.51 -11.63
CA TYR A 83 3.63 -4.68 -12.26
C TYR A 83 2.20 -4.39 -12.73
N LEU A 84 1.34 -3.84 -11.87
CA LEU A 84 -0.04 -3.52 -12.19
C LEU A 84 -0.15 -2.41 -13.25
N SER A 85 0.74 -1.42 -13.22
CA SER A 85 0.78 -0.37 -14.23
C SER A 85 1.17 -0.90 -15.62
N LEU A 86 2.02 -1.91 -15.68
CA LEU A 86 2.38 -2.59 -16.93
C LEU A 86 1.30 -3.58 -17.41
N ALA A 87 0.47 -4.08 -16.50
CA ALA A 87 -0.66 -4.96 -16.82
C ALA A 87 -1.88 -4.17 -17.36
N GLU A 88 -1.96 -2.87 -17.07
CA GLU A 88 -3.03 -2.00 -17.53
C GLU A 88 -2.95 -1.81 -19.05
N THR A 89 -4.02 -2.14 -19.77
CA THR A 89 -4.10 -2.05 -21.22
C THR A 89 -5.38 -1.31 -21.62
N ASN A 90 -5.38 -0.68 -22.80
CA ASN A 90 -6.59 -0.05 -23.32
C ASN A 90 -7.58 -1.11 -23.81
N THR A 91 -8.42 -1.57 -22.89
CA THR A 91 -9.42 -2.63 -23.08
C THR A 91 -10.38 -2.29 -24.21
N LYS A 92 -10.86 -1.05 -24.30
CA LYS A 92 -11.80 -0.60 -25.34
C LYS A 92 -11.21 -0.76 -26.73
N LYS A 93 -9.94 -0.36 -26.91
CA LYS A 93 -9.26 -0.49 -28.21
C LYS A 93 -8.99 -1.95 -28.56
N LEU A 94 -8.63 -2.77 -27.58
CA LEU A 94 -8.41 -4.20 -27.77
C LEU A 94 -9.70 -4.89 -28.24
N MET A 95 -10.82 -4.66 -27.53
CA MET A 95 -12.11 -5.27 -27.86
C MET A 95 -12.62 -4.84 -29.24
N ALA A 96 -12.49 -3.55 -29.60
CA ALA A 96 -12.86 -3.07 -30.93
C ALA A 96 -12.04 -3.73 -32.07
N ASN A 97 -10.74 -3.98 -31.84
CA ASN A 97 -9.89 -4.66 -32.82
C ASN A 97 -10.26 -6.14 -32.95
N ILE A 98 -10.61 -6.82 -31.85
CA ILE A 98 -11.09 -8.21 -31.86
C ILE A 98 -12.41 -8.29 -32.62
N GLU A 99 -13.36 -7.39 -32.33
CA GLU A 99 -14.67 -7.33 -32.99
C GLU A 99 -14.51 -7.15 -34.50
N ALA A 100 -13.71 -6.18 -34.93
CA ALA A 100 -13.45 -5.91 -36.34
C ALA A 100 -12.81 -7.10 -37.09
N ALA A 101 -12.00 -7.93 -36.43
CA ALA A 101 -11.44 -9.15 -37.01
C ALA A 101 -12.49 -10.26 -37.09
N LEU A 102 -13.29 -10.48 -36.06
CA LEU A 102 -14.36 -11.49 -36.04
C LEU A 102 -15.49 -11.17 -37.02
N GLU A 103 -15.83 -9.91 -37.22
CA GLU A 103 -16.82 -9.47 -38.21
C GLU A 103 -16.42 -9.81 -39.64
N LYS A 104 -15.11 -9.84 -39.94
CA LYS A 104 -14.53 -10.25 -41.22
C LYS A 104 -14.41 -11.79 -41.36
N GLY A 105 -14.68 -12.53 -40.30
CA GLY A 105 -14.53 -13.97 -40.26
C GLY A 105 -13.09 -14.43 -39.98
N ASP A 106 -12.15 -13.53 -39.69
CA ASP A 106 -10.73 -13.84 -39.49
C ASP A 106 -10.39 -14.03 -38.01
N VAL A 107 -10.57 -15.27 -37.53
CA VAL A 107 -10.26 -15.64 -36.13
C VAL A 107 -8.76 -15.58 -35.85
N GLU A 108 -7.90 -15.88 -36.85
CA GLU A 108 -6.44 -15.85 -36.67
C GLU A 108 -5.94 -14.39 -36.51
N ALA A 109 -6.53 -13.45 -37.22
CA ALA A 109 -6.25 -12.02 -36.99
C ALA A 109 -6.66 -11.60 -35.59
N ALA A 110 -7.84 -12.02 -35.06
CA ALA A 110 -8.27 -11.75 -33.70
C ALA A 110 -7.30 -12.34 -32.66
N LYS A 111 -6.84 -13.58 -32.83
CA LYS A 111 -5.82 -14.21 -31.98
C LYS A 111 -4.49 -13.45 -32.03
N THR A 112 -4.09 -12.95 -33.20
CA THR A 112 -2.85 -12.18 -33.37
C THR A 112 -2.92 -10.84 -32.64
N VAL A 113 -4.07 -10.15 -32.68
CA VAL A 113 -4.30 -8.93 -31.90
C VAL A 113 -4.12 -9.19 -30.41
N CYS A 114 -4.72 -10.26 -29.88
CA CYS A 114 -4.56 -10.63 -28.48
C CYS A 114 -3.11 -10.99 -28.12
N ARG A 115 -2.40 -11.73 -28.98
CA ARG A 115 -1.00 -12.14 -28.76
C ARG A 115 -0.05 -10.93 -28.72
N ASN A 116 -0.32 -9.90 -29.53
CA ASN A 116 0.50 -8.69 -29.60
C ASN A 116 0.18 -7.65 -28.52
N THR A 117 -0.89 -7.88 -27.76
CA THR A 117 -1.32 -6.99 -26.67
C THR A 117 -0.94 -7.60 -25.33
N ARG A 118 -0.31 -6.79 -24.46
CA ARG A 118 0.03 -7.21 -23.11
C ARG A 118 -1.17 -7.05 -22.17
N GLY A 119 -1.17 -7.80 -21.09
CA GLY A 119 -2.13 -7.68 -20.00
C GLY A 119 -3.07 -8.89 -19.85
N PRO A 120 -3.72 -8.99 -18.69
CA PRO A 120 -4.57 -10.12 -18.35
C PRO A 120 -5.78 -10.23 -19.28
N VAL A 121 -6.40 -9.10 -19.66
CA VAL A 121 -7.55 -9.05 -20.58
C VAL A 121 -7.21 -9.70 -21.93
N ALA A 122 -6.08 -9.31 -22.53
CA ALA A 122 -5.65 -9.88 -23.81
C ALA A 122 -5.39 -11.39 -23.70
N SER A 123 -4.83 -11.84 -22.58
CA SER A 123 -4.56 -13.26 -22.32
C SER A 123 -5.84 -14.07 -22.19
N ILE A 124 -6.86 -13.54 -21.52
CA ILE A 124 -8.17 -14.17 -21.37
C ILE A 124 -8.88 -14.25 -22.74
N CYS A 125 -8.88 -13.16 -23.50
CA CYS A 125 -9.47 -13.12 -24.85
C CYS A 125 -8.78 -14.13 -25.77
N TYR A 126 -7.44 -14.21 -25.71
CA TYR A 126 -6.69 -15.19 -26.48
C TYR A 126 -7.10 -16.63 -26.14
N GLN A 127 -7.25 -16.94 -24.84
CA GLN A 127 -7.66 -18.26 -24.39
C GLN A 127 -9.07 -18.63 -24.84
N GLY A 128 -10.01 -17.68 -24.84
CA GLY A 128 -11.37 -17.87 -25.38
C GLY A 128 -11.36 -18.11 -26.87
N LEU A 129 -10.61 -17.31 -27.64
CA LEU A 129 -10.50 -17.44 -29.09
C LEU A 129 -9.81 -18.74 -29.55
N MET A 130 -8.92 -19.28 -28.74
CA MET A 130 -8.29 -20.60 -29.05
C MET A 130 -9.29 -21.74 -29.05
N ARG A 131 -10.37 -21.62 -28.30
CA ARG A 131 -11.41 -22.66 -28.14
C ARG A 131 -12.72 -22.33 -28.83
N ILE A 132 -12.71 -21.37 -29.75
CA ILE A 132 -13.92 -20.90 -30.45
C ILE A 132 -14.67 -22.01 -31.17
N ASP A 133 -13.97 -23.09 -31.56
CA ASP A 133 -14.51 -24.24 -32.29
C ASP A 133 -15.13 -25.31 -31.38
N GLU A 134 -14.86 -25.26 -30.08
CA GLU A 134 -15.32 -26.25 -29.09
C GLU A 134 -16.75 -26.00 -28.58
N GLY A 135 -17.35 -24.88 -28.95
CA GLY A 135 -18.69 -24.44 -28.49
C GLY A 135 -18.65 -23.42 -27.40
N ILE A 136 -19.74 -22.63 -27.28
CA ILE A 136 -19.79 -21.45 -26.39
C ILE A 136 -19.63 -21.80 -24.90
N ASP A 137 -20.22 -22.92 -24.45
CA ASP A 137 -20.13 -23.37 -23.07
C ASP A 137 -18.67 -23.70 -22.65
N VAL A 138 -17.90 -24.27 -23.58
CA VAL A 138 -16.48 -24.58 -23.34
C VAL A 138 -15.64 -23.32 -23.31
N VAL A 139 -15.91 -22.39 -24.22
CA VAL A 139 -15.26 -21.09 -24.26
C VAL A 139 -15.51 -20.35 -22.95
N GLU A 140 -16.75 -20.24 -22.48
CA GLU A 140 -17.14 -19.58 -21.24
C GLU A 140 -16.39 -20.16 -20.04
N ARG A 141 -16.45 -21.48 -19.86
CA ARG A 141 -15.74 -22.16 -18.75
C ARG A 141 -14.24 -21.90 -18.81
N SER A 142 -13.65 -21.90 -20.00
CA SER A 142 -12.22 -21.65 -20.19
C SER A 142 -11.84 -20.21 -19.83
N VAL A 143 -12.64 -19.24 -20.28
CA VAL A 143 -12.45 -17.81 -20.00
C VAL A 143 -12.56 -17.52 -18.50
N VAL A 144 -13.60 -18.03 -17.85
CA VAL A 144 -13.82 -17.87 -16.39
C VAL A 144 -12.69 -18.54 -15.59
N SER A 145 -12.35 -19.79 -15.93
CA SER A 145 -11.28 -20.51 -15.22
C SER A 145 -9.92 -19.82 -15.36
N TYR A 146 -9.59 -19.36 -16.57
CA TYR A 146 -8.34 -18.66 -16.83
C TYR A 146 -8.33 -17.25 -16.22
N GLY A 147 -9.50 -16.58 -16.18
CA GLY A 147 -9.71 -15.32 -15.49
C GLY A 147 -9.35 -15.42 -14.01
N GLY A 148 -9.79 -16.47 -13.32
CA GLY A 148 -9.41 -16.73 -11.93
C GLY A 148 -7.91 -16.91 -11.72
N VAL A 149 -7.22 -17.57 -12.65
CA VAL A 149 -5.76 -17.71 -12.61
C VAL A 149 -5.08 -16.34 -12.77
N GLN A 150 -5.57 -15.52 -13.70
CA GLN A 150 -5.02 -14.16 -13.91
C GLN A 150 -5.26 -13.25 -12.69
N ALA A 151 -6.44 -13.31 -12.08
CA ALA A 151 -6.72 -12.58 -10.83
C ALA A 151 -5.74 -12.97 -9.72
N GLY A 152 -5.44 -14.28 -9.55
CA GLY A 152 -4.43 -14.75 -8.62
C GLY A 152 -3.02 -14.20 -8.89
N TYR A 153 -2.65 -13.97 -10.16
CA TYR A 153 -1.38 -13.29 -10.50
C TYR A 153 -1.38 -11.80 -10.15
N LEU A 154 -2.52 -11.11 -10.26
CA LEU A 154 -2.65 -9.72 -9.87
C LEU A 154 -2.51 -9.56 -8.34
N GLU A 155 -3.05 -10.47 -7.55
CA GLU A 155 -3.00 -10.47 -6.09
C GLU A 155 -1.67 -10.98 -5.52
N LYS A 156 -0.85 -11.62 -6.34
CA LYS A 156 0.42 -12.21 -5.92
C LYS A 156 1.32 -11.18 -5.22
N GLY A 157 1.77 -11.50 -4.03
CA GLY A 157 2.68 -10.65 -3.24
C GLY A 157 1.97 -9.64 -2.31
N CYS A 158 0.66 -9.43 -2.44
CA CYS A 158 -0.10 -8.55 -1.54
C CYS A 158 -0.04 -9.02 -0.07
N SER A 159 0.05 -10.34 0.16
CA SER A 159 0.19 -10.94 1.49
C SER A 159 1.47 -10.50 2.21
N TRP A 160 2.58 -10.27 1.48
CA TRP A 160 3.81 -9.75 2.07
C TRP A 160 3.67 -8.31 2.55
N ILE A 161 2.95 -7.47 1.78
CA ILE A 161 2.67 -6.09 2.17
C ILE A 161 1.83 -6.07 3.45
N THR A 162 0.78 -6.89 3.50
CA THR A 162 -0.10 -7.03 4.69
C THR A 162 0.71 -7.50 5.91
N LEU A 163 1.66 -8.41 5.72
CA LEU A 163 2.57 -8.85 6.79
C LEU A 163 3.35 -7.67 7.38
N PHE A 164 3.97 -6.83 6.53
CA PHE A 164 4.74 -5.69 7.02
C PHE A 164 3.86 -4.61 7.68
N ILE A 165 2.63 -4.42 7.19
CA ILE A 165 1.64 -3.52 7.81
C ILE A 165 1.31 -3.99 9.23
N ALA A 166 1.13 -5.29 9.46
CA ALA A 166 0.82 -5.85 10.76
C ALA A 166 2.07 -5.92 11.67
N MET A 167 3.23 -6.17 11.09
CA MET A 167 4.48 -6.34 11.84
C MET A 167 5.01 -5.02 12.38
N ALA A 168 4.88 -3.92 11.65
CA ALA A 168 5.43 -2.63 12.05
C ALA A 168 4.88 -2.11 13.40
N PRO A 169 3.54 -2.08 13.65
CA PRO A 169 3.00 -1.71 14.95
C PRO A 169 3.37 -2.70 16.05
N SER A 170 3.43 -4.01 15.72
CA SER A 170 3.80 -5.05 16.67
C SER A 170 5.24 -4.88 17.15
N LEU A 171 6.16 -4.53 16.25
CA LEU A 171 7.52 -4.15 16.60
C LEU A 171 7.52 -2.88 17.46
N GLY A 172 6.77 -1.84 17.09
CA GLY A 172 6.63 -0.62 17.89
C GLY A 172 6.17 -0.92 19.33
N PHE A 173 5.15 -1.76 19.48
CA PHE A 173 4.66 -2.19 20.79
C PHE A 173 5.71 -3.01 21.57
N LEU A 174 6.41 -3.92 20.92
CA LEU A 174 7.50 -4.66 21.54
C LEU A 174 8.59 -3.71 22.07
N GLY A 175 8.88 -2.63 21.34
CA GLY A 175 9.80 -1.59 21.79
C GLY A 175 9.34 -0.90 23.07
N THR A 176 8.03 -0.71 23.27
CA THR A 176 7.54 -0.14 24.56
C THR A 176 7.78 -1.08 25.71
N VAL A 177 7.53 -2.37 25.54
CA VAL A 177 7.75 -3.36 26.60
C VAL A 177 9.22 -3.44 26.97
N ILE A 178 10.12 -3.51 26.00
CA ILE A 178 11.57 -3.54 26.24
C ILE A 178 12.04 -2.25 26.90
N GLY A 179 11.61 -1.08 26.41
CA GLY A 179 11.96 0.22 26.99
C GLY A 179 11.54 0.35 28.44
N MET A 180 10.37 -0.16 28.81
CA MET A 180 9.90 -0.18 30.20
C MET A 180 10.70 -1.16 31.06
N VAL A 181 10.99 -2.35 30.58
CA VAL A 181 11.85 -3.33 31.29
C VAL A 181 13.21 -2.70 31.61
N MET A 182 13.86 -2.10 30.61
CA MET A 182 15.15 -1.43 30.80
C MET A 182 15.07 -0.26 31.81
N ALA A 183 13.93 0.46 31.89
CA ALA A 183 13.74 1.49 32.90
C ALA A 183 13.66 0.90 34.31
N PHE A 184 12.91 -0.20 34.50
CA PHE A 184 12.81 -0.87 35.80
C PHE A 184 14.14 -1.53 36.24
N ASP A 185 14.90 -2.10 35.32
CA ASP A 185 16.24 -2.63 35.61
C ASP A 185 17.19 -1.53 36.15
N LYS A 186 17.13 -0.35 35.55
CA LYS A 186 17.91 0.81 36.02
C LYS A 186 17.48 1.26 37.40
N ILE A 187 16.17 1.28 37.72
CA ILE A 187 15.65 1.63 39.05
C ILE A 187 16.12 0.60 40.08
N GLN A 188 16.05 -0.71 39.72
CA GLN A 188 16.52 -1.77 40.62
C GLN A 188 18.00 -1.66 40.90
N ALA A 189 18.82 -1.36 39.90
CA ALA A 189 20.26 -1.21 40.04
C ALA A 189 20.65 0.04 40.85
N ALA A 190 19.88 1.16 40.74
CA ALA A 190 20.11 2.38 41.44
C ALA A 190 19.64 2.34 42.91
N GLY A 191 18.70 1.46 43.27
CA GLY A 191 18.13 1.36 44.61
C GLY A 191 17.20 2.50 45.00
N ASP A 192 16.96 3.46 44.11
CA ASP A 192 16.08 4.63 44.31
C ASP A 192 15.26 4.96 43.04
N ILE A 193 14.03 5.45 43.23
CA ILE A 193 13.13 5.83 42.14
C ILE A 193 13.44 7.26 41.71
N SER A 194 14.30 7.41 40.71
CA SER A 194 14.53 8.71 40.08
C SER A 194 13.51 9.00 38.98
N PRO A 195 12.71 10.10 39.05
CA PRO A 195 11.77 10.48 38.02
C PRO A 195 12.42 10.62 36.63
N THR A 196 13.68 11.02 36.55
CA THR A 196 14.43 11.20 35.31
C THR A 196 14.75 9.84 34.61
N VAL A 197 15.06 8.82 35.39
CA VAL A 197 15.31 7.44 34.85
C VAL A 197 14.03 6.86 34.29
N VAL A 198 12.90 7.00 34.99
CA VAL A 198 11.60 6.54 34.54
C VAL A 198 11.20 7.27 33.25
N ALA A 199 11.29 8.61 33.24
CA ALA A 199 10.96 9.44 32.09
C ALA A 199 11.81 9.08 30.86
N GLY A 200 13.11 8.77 31.04
CA GLY A 200 13.99 8.33 29.95
C GLY A 200 13.54 7.03 29.30
N GLY A 201 13.20 5.99 30.07
CA GLY A 201 12.69 4.72 29.56
C GLY A 201 11.33 4.85 28.88
N MET A 202 10.41 5.65 29.46
CA MET A 202 9.11 5.94 28.84
C MET A 202 9.26 6.68 27.51
N LYS A 203 10.20 7.64 27.42
CA LYS A 203 10.48 8.36 26.17
C LYS A 203 10.88 7.41 25.06
N VAL A 204 11.83 6.50 25.31
CA VAL A 204 12.26 5.46 24.32
C VAL A 204 11.07 4.62 23.89
N ALA A 205 10.30 4.12 24.85
CA ALA A 205 9.12 3.30 24.60
C ALA A 205 8.11 4.00 23.68
N LEU A 206 7.74 5.24 23.96
CA LEU A 206 6.76 5.99 23.18
C LEU A 206 7.27 6.30 21.77
N ILE A 207 8.55 6.62 21.60
CA ILE A 207 9.15 6.91 20.29
C ILE A 207 9.07 5.69 19.40
N THR A 208 9.41 4.50 19.88
CA THR A 208 9.37 3.27 19.07
C THR A 208 7.96 2.95 18.57
N THR A 209 6.94 3.16 19.42
CA THR A 209 5.54 2.95 19.01
C THR A 209 5.11 3.94 17.94
N ILE A 210 5.43 5.23 18.10
CA ILE A 210 5.11 6.25 17.09
C ILE A 210 5.68 5.84 15.72
N PHE A 211 6.96 5.44 15.66
CA PHE A 211 7.58 5.04 14.41
C PHE A 211 6.92 3.79 13.81
N GLY A 212 6.60 2.78 14.63
CA GLY A 212 5.89 1.58 14.16
C GLY A 212 4.53 1.90 13.55
N LEU A 213 3.76 2.79 14.19
CA LEU A 213 2.45 3.23 13.68
C LEU A 213 2.58 4.06 12.39
N VAL A 214 3.54 4.99 12.33
CA VAL A 214 3.78 5.78 11.11
C VAL A 214 4.14 4.89 9.93
N VAL A 215 5.01 3.90 10.13
CA VAL A 215 5.37 2.91 9.09
C VAL A 215 4.13 2.15 8.60
N ALA A 216 3.30 1.67 9.51
CA ALA A 216 2.07 0.96 9.15
C ALA A 216 1.12 1.84 8.33
N LEU A 217 0.91 3.10 8.74
CA LEU A 217 0.05 4.03 8.02
C LEU A 217 0.55 4.31 6.61
N ILE A 218 1.86 4.51 6.43
CA ILE A 218 2.45 4.70 5.10
C ILE A 218 2.19 3.48 4.21
N LEU A 219 2.52 2.28 4.69
CA LEU A 219 2.32 1.05 3.92
C LEU A 219 0.85 0.78 3.63
N GLN A 220 -0.07 1.09 4.56
CA GLN A 220 -1.51 0.92 4.39
C GLN A 220 -2.05 1.78 3.24
N VAL A 221 -1.58 3.03 3.10
CA VAL A 221 -1.98 3.90 1.98
C VAL A 221 -1.57 3.30 0.65
N PHE A 222 -0.33 2.81 0.53
CA PHE A 222 0.14 2.15 -0.69
C PHE A 222 -0.62 0.86 -0.98
N TYR A 223 -0.90 0.07 0.05
CA TYR A 223 -1.66 -1.17 -0.08
C TYR A 223 -3.08 -0.94 -0.61
N ASN A 224 -3.80 0.05 -0.07
CA ASN A 224 -5.14 0.40 -0.55
C ASN A 224 -5.12 0.87 -2.01
N TYR A 225 -4.08 1.61 -2.43
CA TYR A 225 -3.92 1.98 -3.82
C TYR A 225 -3.72 0.76 -4.73
N ILE A 226 -2.88 -0.20 -4.30
CA ILE A 226 -2.63 -1.46 -5.02
C ILE A 226 -3.93 -2.25 -5.14
N LEU A 227 -4.69 -2.41 -4.04
CA LEU A 227 -5.95 -3.13 -4.02
C LEU A 227 -6.97 -2.52 -4.99
N SER A 228 -7.14 -1.20 -4.97
CA SER A 228 -8.03 -0.50 -5.91
C SER A 228 -7.63 -0.71 -7.38
N LYS A 229 -6.33 -0.82 -7.68
CA LYS A 229 -5.83 -1.13 -9.02
C LYS A 229 -6.13 -2.57 -9.42
N ILE A 230 -6.00 -3.52 -8.50
CA ILE A 230 -6.35 -4.93 -8.74
C ILE A 230 -7.84 -5.07 -9.04
N GLU A 231 -8.70 -4.44 -8.22
CA GLU A 231 -10.14 -4.44 -8.42
C GLU A 231 -10.54 -3.86 -9.79
N ALA A 232 -9.93 -2.75 -10.20
CA ALA A 232 -10.19 -2.14 -11.50
C ALA A 232 -9.80 -3.09 -12.65
N LEU A 233 -8.62 -3.73 -12.58
CA LEU A 233 -8.17 -4.69 -13.61
C LEU A 233 -9.04 -5.94 -13.63
N THR A 234 -9.50 -6.42 -12.49
CA THR A 234 -10.42 -7.58 -12.40
C THR A 234 -11.77 -7.25 -13.02
N SER A 235 -12.31 -6.06 -12.75
CA SER A 235 -13.55 -5.59 -13.38
C SER A 235 -13.40 -5.48 -14.92
N ASP A 236 -12.27 -4.94 -15.39
CA ASP A 236 -11.98 -4.86 -16.83
C ASP A 236 -11.89 -6.27 -17.47
N MET A 237 -11.35 -7.26 -16.73
CA MET A 237 -11.30 -8.65 -17.19
C MET A 237 -12.69 -9.28 -17.32
N GLU A 238 -13.56 -9.04 -16.32
CA GLU A 238 -14.93 -9.56 -16.30
C GLU A 238 -15.76 -8.94 -17.43
N ASP A 239 -15.75 -7.61 -17.57
CA ASP A 239 -16.46 -6.90 -18.63
C ASP A 239 -16.01 -7.34 -20.04
N SER A 240 -14.71 -7.54 -20.20
CA SER A 240 -14.14 -8.01 -21.47
C SER A 240 -14.51 -9.47 -21.77
N SER A 241 -14.61 -10.29 -20.74
CA SER A 241 -15.02 -11.69 -20.87
C SER A 241 -16.45 -11.80 -21.39
N ILE A 242 -17.37 -11.03 -20.84
CA ILE A 242 -18.77 -10.96 -21.29
C ILE A 242 -18.83 -10.47 -22.73
N SER A 243 -18.14 -9.37 -23.04
CA SER A 243 -18.10 -8.82 -24.40
C SER A 243 -17.53 -9.80 -25.42
N LEU A 244 -16.48 -10.55 -25.05
CA LEU A 244 -15.90 -11.57 -25.91
C LEU A 244 -16.88 -12.71 -26.21
N LEU A 245 -17.62 -13.20 -25.22
CA LEU A 245 -18.62 -14.26 -25.39
C LEU A 245 -19.73 -13.80 -26.34
N ASP A 246 -20.20 -12.56 -26.21
CA ASP A 246 -21.19 -11.98 -27.13
C ASP A 246 -20.67 -11.90 -28.58
N MET A 247 -19.41 -11.51 -28.77
CA MET A 247 -18.77 -11.48 -30.10
C MET A 247 -18.63 -12.86 -30.69
N ILE A 248 -18.23 -13.85 -29.89
CA ILE A 248 -18.12 -15.26 -30.36
C ILE A 248 -19.49 -15.83 -30.70
N MET A 249 -20.53 -15.51 -29.93
CA MET A 249 -21.89 -15.94 -30.23
C MET A 249 -22.37 -15.34 -31.55
N LYS A 250 -22.18 -14.05 -31.80
CA LYS A 250 -22.48 -13.39 -33.07
C LYS A 250 -21.69 -14.01 -34.23
N TYR A 251 -20.40 -14.29 -34.02
CA TYR A 251 -19.57 -14.97 -35.03
C TYR A 251 -20.12 -16.37 -35.39
N ASN A 252 -20.45 -17.19 -34.39
CA ASN A 252 -20.99 -18.53 -34.62
C ASN A 252 -22.33 -18.49 -35.35
N LEU A 253 -23.22 -17.56 -35.04
CA LEU A 253 -24.50 -17.37 -35.75
C LEU A 253 -24.30 -16.96 -37.21
N LYS A 254 -23.24 -16.23 -37.54
CA LYS A 254 -22.97 -15.72 -38.90
C LYS A 254 -22.22 -16.73 -39.77
N TYR A 255 -21.27 -17.46 -39.21
CA TYR A 255 -20.31 -18.28 -39.96
C TYR A 255 -20.41 -19.79 -39.72
N LYS A 256 -21.05 -20.22 -38.62
CA LYS A 256 -21.20 -21.65 -38.27
C LYS A 256 -22.67 -22.11 -38.31
N LYS A 257 -23.35 -21.81 -39.42
CA LYS A 257 -24.69 -22.38 -39.69
C LYS A 257 -24.60 -23.85 -40.01
#